data_146aae53d150b69b4629e46f3fb7c3fa
#
_entry.id   146aae53d150b69b4629e46f3fb7c3fa
#
_cell.length_a   1.000
_cell.length_b   1.000
_cell.length_c   1.000
_cell.angle_alpha   90.00
_cell.angle_beta   90.00
_cell.angle_gamma   90.00
#
_symmetry.space_group_name_H-M   'P 1'
#
loop_
_entity.id
_entity.type
_entity.pdbx_description
1 polymer ?
#
loop_
_entity_poly.entity_id
_entity_poly.type
_entity_poly.pdbx_seq_one_letter_code
_entity_poly.pdbx_strand_id
1 'polypeptide(L)'
;MRLINLTLDSYNILIGILLFISISLRHVVNSKVKSGFQSIVIMNIVMAAFHVVSLIFEGNTSPAGNIIYPIAVFIFYLLSFTVLVASGVEIMFYLNLEKYRKAFLAIAAVFLGIYCVILLITPFNGLLYVITQNNTLVHGNLYNFYLGFQLVLYFNTVFYILLNSKSINKEHITFLISFMLFPQIMQFVQIGVHGIALTNTGFTISFLIMFIHSNQRLEENLDNIEYQLEAKDTELQDRIIEIEHSKLEFIKMQNHTIESLSNLVENRDEDTGEHVRRTREYVELIAVQLMKNNHYTDILTPRYVRFLKRAAPMHDIGKIVVPDAVLKKPGRLTPEEFQLIKNHAAEGGRIVHEILDGYEDPEYIQITADIAKYHHEKWDGTGYPDNLKANAIPLSARIMALSDVFDALVSPRVYKSSMSYDEAFKLIEENIGIHFDPIIAQEFLNIREKAIAINESYKQK
;
A
#
# COMPACT_ATOMS: atom_id res chain seq x y z
N MET A 1 20.64 -2.50 59.62
CA MET A 1 20.09 -3.48 58.64
C MET A 1 18.68 -3.18 58.22
N ARG A 2 17.71 -3.08 59.11
CA ARG A 2 16.28 -2.80 58.80
C ARG A 2 16.08 -1.54 57.96
N LEU A 3 16.77 -0.42 58.27
CA LEU A 3 16.69 0.82 57.51
C LEU A 3 17.24 0.64 56.10
N ILE A 4 18.36 -0.12 55.95
CA ILE A 4 18.94 -0.39 54.61
C ILE A 4 17.97 -1.20 53.77
N ASN A 5 17.37 -2.27 54.29
CA ASN A 5 16.40 -3.08 53.60
C ASN A 5 15.18 -2.25 53.17
N LEU A 6 14.66 -1.43 54.10
CA LEU A 6 13.52 -0.54 53.82
C LEU A 6 13.84 0.43 52.67
N THR A 7 15.05 1.00 52.66
CA THR A 7 15.50 1.91 51.60
C THR A 7 15.63 1.16 50.28
N LEU A 8 16.26 0.00 50.26
CA LEU A 8 16.44 -0.82 49.05
C LEU A 8 15.09 -1.20 48.43
N ASP A 9 14.12 -1.69 49.24
CA ASP A 9 12.82 -2.08 48.72
C ASP A 9 12.00 -0.88 48.25
N SER A 10 12.13 0.27 48.92
CA SER A 10 11.49 1.50 48.46
C SER A 10 11.99 1.91 47.08
N TYR A 11 13.30 1.83 46.81
CA TYR A 11 13.88 2.03 45.49
C TYR A 11 13.41 0.97 44.48
N ASN A 12 13.33 -0.31 44.87
CA ASN A 12 12.84 -1.39 44.01
C ASN A 12 11.41 -1.15 43.58
N ILE A 13 10.54 -0.68 44.47
CA ILE A 13 9.15 -0.30 44.17
C ILE A 13 9.12 0.89 43.20
N LEU A 14 9.89 1.94 43.46
CA LEU A 14 9.93 3.12 42.61
C LEU A 14 10.39 2.78 41.19
N ILE A 15 11.50 2.05 41.06
CA ILE A 15 12.04 1.61 39.76
C ILE A 15 11.03 0.71 39.06
N GLY A 16 10.39 -0.21 39.79
CA GLY A 16 9.33 -1.08 39.24
C GLY A 16 8.16 -0.29 38.69
N ILE A 17 7.68 0.72 39.39
CA ILE A 17 6.60 1.61 38.90
C ILE A 17 7.03 2.34 37.64
N LEU A 18 8.23 2.90 37.60
CA LEU A 18 8.74 3.58 36.41
C LEU A 18 8.87 2.62 35.21
N LEU A 19 9.35 1.41 35.43
CA LEU A 19 9.40 0.36 34.41
C LEU A 19 7.99 -0.01 33.91
N PHE A 20 7.05 -0.21 34.81
CA PHE A 20 5.66 -0.52 34.45
C PHE A 20 5.03 0.56 33.58
N ILE A 21 5.17 1.85 33.99
CA ILE A 21 4.66 2.99 33.21
C ILE A 21 5.32 3.02 31.85
N SER A 22 6.64 2.87 31.78
CA SER A 22 7.39 2.92 30.54
C SER A 22 6.97 1.79 29.59
N ILE A 23 6.79 0.56 30.06
CA ILE A 23 6.29 -0.55 29.27
C ILE A 23 4.84 -0.28 28.81
N SER A 24 4.00 0.32 29.66
CA SER A 24 2.60 0.62 29.38
C SER A 24 2.43 1.62 28.24
N LEU A 25 3.28 2.63 28.18
CA LEU A 25 3.25 3.70 27.17
C LEU A 25 3.71 3.24 25.78
N ARG A 26 4.29 2.05 25.65
CA ARG A 26 4.80 1.55 24.37
C ARG A 26 3.70 0.91 23.53
N HIS A 27 3.57 1.40 22.30
CA HIS A 27 2.61 0.88 21.31
C HIS A 27 3.15 -0.26 20.43
N VAL A 28 4.45 -0.51 20.42
CA VAL A 28 5.14 -1.32 19.38
C VAL A 28 5.46 -2.77 19.77
N VAL A 29 5.22 -3.18 20.99
CA VAL A 29 5.55 -4.55 21.44
C VAL A 29 4.37 -5.49 21.23
N ASN A 30 4.66 -6.73 20.81
CA ASN A 30 3.69 -7.82 20.76
C ASN A 30 2.88 -7.84 22.08
N SER A 31 1.57 -7.71 21.99
CA SER A 31 0.68 -7.50 23.13
C SER A 31 0.81 -8.57 24.22
N LYS A 32 1.13 -9.82 23.85
CA LYS A 32 1.35 -10.93 24.79
C LYS A 32 2.64 -10.77 25.60
N VAL A 33 3.74 -10.43 24.94
CA VAL A 33 5.05 -10.20 25.59
C VAL A 33 4.94 -8.98 26.51
N LYS A 34 4.31 -7.89 26.04
CA LYS A 34 4.06 -6.70 26.85
C LYS A 34 3.28 -7.04 28.13
N SER A 35 2.17 -7.77 28.00
CA SER A 35 1.32 -8.17 29.14
C SER A 35 2.06 -9.05 30.13
N GLY A 36 2.87 -10.01 29.66
CA GLY A 36 3.67 -10.87 30.50
C GLY A 36 4.72 -10.09 31.31
N PHE A 37 5.46 -9.21 30.65
CA PHE A 37 6.40 -8.33 31.33
C PHE A 37 5.78 -7.44 32.38
N GLN A 38 4.64 -6.81 32.06
CA GLN A 38 3.90 -6.01 33.01
C GLN A 38 3.49 -6.81 34.24
N SER A 39 3.05 -8.04 34.03
CA SER A 39 2.63 -8.93 35.12
C SER A 39 3.78 -9.24 36.07
N ILE A 40 4.97 -9.55 35.54
CA ILE A 40 6.16 -9.85 36.36
C ILE A 40 6.61 -8.60 37.12
N VAL A 41 6.64 -7.45 36.50
CA VAL A 41 7.02 -6.18 37.15
C VAL A 41 6.04 -5.86 38.29
N ILE A 42 4.74 -6.03 38.08
CA ILE A 42 3.71 -5.86 39.15
C ILE A 42 3.98 -6.83 40.27
N MET A 43 4.21 -8.11 39.97
CA MET A 43 4.48 -9.13 41.01
C MET A 43 5.72 -8.76 41.82
N ASN A 44 6.77 -8.25 41.20
CA ASN A 44 8.00 -7.81 41.88
C ASN A 44 7.72 -6.60 42.78
N ILE A 45 6.94 -5.62 42.33
CA ILE A 45 6.51 -4.47 43.12
C ILE A 45 5.73 -4.91 44.36
N VAL A 46 4.77 -5.82 44.14
CA VAL A 46 3.95 -6.35 45.25
C VAL A 46 4.78 -7.15 46.25
N MET A 47 5.72 -7.95 45.74
CA MET A 47 6.68 -8.69 46.58
C MET A 47 7.51 -7.75 47.45
N ALA A 48 8.06 -6.70 46.86
CA ALA A 48 8.85 -5.70 47.61
C ALA A 48 7.97 -4.94 48.64
N ALA A 49 6.74 -4.62 48.26
CA ALA A 49 5.80 -3.96 49.18
C ALA A 49 5.50 -4.84 50.40
N PHE A 50 5.25 -6.15 50.23
CA PHE A 50 5.03 -7.05 51.34
C PHE A 50 6.29 -7.25 52.20
N HIS A 51 7.48 -7.21 51.60
CA HIS A 51 8.72 -7.21 52.37
C HIS A 51 8.88 -5.93 53.18
N VAL A 52 8.55 -4.76 52.65
CA VAL A 52 8.51 -3.48 53.39
C VAL A 52 7.54 -3.59 54.58
N VAL A 53 6.33 -4.12 54.35
CA VAL A 53 5.34 -4.34 55.46
C VAL A 53 5.91 -5.27 56.52
N SER A 54 6.53 -6.39 56.14
CA SER A 54 7.17 -7.29 57.10
C SER A 54 8.25 -6.57 57.93
N LEU A 55 9.12 -5.75 57.29
CA LEU A 55 10.13 -4.98 58.00
C LEU A 55 9.55 -3.95 58.96
N ILE A 56 8.42 -3.31 58.64
CA ILE A 56 7.76 -2.32 59.49
C ILE A 56 7.20 -3.00 60.74
N PHE A 57 6.65 -4.20 60.60
CA PHE A 57 6.01 -4.90 61.72
C PHE A 57 6.94 -5.90 62.45
N GLU A 58 8.18 -6.07 62.00
CA GLU A 58 9.18 -6.89 62.68
C GLU A 58 9.44 -6.37 64.09
N GLY A 59 9.30 -7.27 65.07
CA GLY A 59 9.43 -6.94 66.48
C GLY A 59 8.23 -6.25 67.11
N ASN A 60 7.16 -6.02 66.37
CA ASN A 60 5.91 -5.42 66.88
C ASN A 60 4.98 -6.49 67.43
N THR A 61 4.86 -6.55 68.71
CA THR A 61 4.01 -7.55 69.44
C THR A 61 2.58 -7.07 69.70
N SER A 62 2.15 -5.97 69.08
CA SER A 62 0.75 -5.53 69.18
C SER A 62 -0.18 -6.56 68.52
N PRO A 63 -1.52 -6.56 68.88
CA PRO A 63 -2.49 -7.45 68.25
C PRO A 63 -2.46 -7.36 66.71
N ALA A 64 -2.31 -6.16 66.16
CA ALA A 64 -2.17 -5.93 64.72
C ALA A 64 -0.86 -6.49 64.18
N GLY A 65 0.28 -6.28 64.88
CA GLY A 65 1.59 -6.80 64.50
C GLY A 65 1.59 -8.34 64.43
N ASN A 66 0.96 -9.00 65.38
CA ASN A 66 0.88 -10.46 65.43
C ASN A 66 0.06 -11.08 64.29
N ILE A 67 -0.75 -10.28 63.57
CA ILE A 67 -1.52 -10.72 62.41
C ILE A 67 -0.80 -10.31 61.12
N ILE A 68 -0.39 -9.06 61.01
CA ILE A 68 0.13 -8.48 59.77
C ILE A 68 1.50 -9.06 59.41
N TYR A 69 2.38 -9.21 60.40
CA TYR A 69 3.76 -9.69 60.16
C TYR A 69 3.82 -11.10 59.56
N PRO A 70 3.14 -12.13 60.12
CA PRO A 70 3.13 -13.46 59.53
C PRO A 70 2.55 -13.50 58.13
N ILE A 71 1.47 -12.74 57.88
CA ILE A 71 0.84 -12.66 56.57
C ILE A 71 1.81 -12.03 55.55
N ALA A 72 2.47 -10.93 55.91
CA ALA A 72 3.42 -10.25 55.02
C ALA A 72 4.62 -11.14 54.67
N VAL A 73 5.17 -11.85 55.64
CA VAL A 73 6.25 -12.81 55.44
C VAL A 73 5.79 -13.96 54.53
N PHE A 74 4.62 -14.53 54.75
CA PHE A 74 4.07 -15.62 53.96
C PHE A 74 3.93 -15.19 52.49
N ILE A 75 3.30 -14.03 52.20
CA ILE A 75 3.08 -13.52 50.86
C ILE A 75 4.43 -13.20 50.20
N PHE A 76 5.37 -12.62 50.90
CA PHE A 76 6.73 -12.35 50.38
C PHE A 76 7.38 -13.64 49.88
N TYR A 77 7.42 -14.71 50.66
CA TYR A 77 8.00 -15.99 50.28
C TYR A 77 7.24 -16.62 49.09
N LEU A 78 5.92 -16.54 49.07
CA LEU A 78 5.11 -17.04 47.94
C LEU A 78 5.45 -16.29 46.65
N LEU A 79 5.50 -14.97 46.68
CA LEU A 79 5.77 -14.15 45.48
C LEU A 79 7.20 -14.31 45.01
N SER A 80 8.18 -14.46 45.87
CA SER A 80 9.60 -14.59 45.47
C SER A 80 9.83 -15.81 44.57
N PHE A 81 9.11 -16.91 44.81
CA PHE A 81 9.18 -18.09 43.95
C PHE A 81 8.35 -17.93 42.65
N THR A 82 7.16 -17.34 42.78
CA THR A 82 6.30 -17.14 41.59
C THR A 82 6.89 -16.14 40.58
N VAL A 83 7.58 -15.09 41.03
CA VAL A 83 8.30 -14.14 40.16
C VAL A 83 9.36 -14.89 39.33
N LEU A 84 10.12 -15.80 39.93
CA LEU A 84 11.13 -16.60 39.24
C LEU A 84 10.53 -17.49 38.13
N VAL A 85 9.42 -18.20 38.48
CA VAL A 85 8.69 -19.04 37.50
C VAL A 85 8.15 -18.20 36.35
N ALA A 86 7.49 -17.08 36.67
CA ALA A 86 6.93 -16.18 35.68
C ALA A 86 8.04 -15.62 34.75
N SER A 87 9.17 -15.22 35.30
CA SER A 87 10.34 -14.75 34.51
C SER A 87 10.85 -15.81 33.53
N GLY A 88 10.93 -17.08 33.96
CA GLY A 88 11.32 -18.19 33.08
C GLY A 88 10.32 -18.42 31.95
N VAL A 89 9.02 -18.34 32.23
CA VAL A 89 7.95 -18.44 31.21
C VAL A 89 8.07 -17.33 30.17
N GLU A 90 8.27 -16.10 30.59
CA GLU A 90 8.39 -14.95 29.69
C GLU A 90 9.64 -15.02 28.80
N ILE A 91 10.74 -15.51 29.34
CA ILE A 91 11.94 -15.77 28.54
C ILE A 91 11.64 -16.79 27.42
N MET A 92 10.89 -17.87 27.73
CA MET A 92 10.47 -18.84 26.73
C MET A 92 9.60 -18.21 25.63
N PHE A 93 8.70 -17.29 26.00
CA PHE A 93 7.91 -16.51 25.04
C PHE A 93 8.77 -15.58 24.19
N TYR A 94 9.67 -14.84 24.84
CA TYR A 94 10.56 -13.88 24.16
C TYR A 94 11.45 -14.56 23.11
N LEU A 95 11.91 -15.78 23.41
CA LEU A 95 12.74 -16.58 22.51
C LEU A 95 11.95 -17.43 21.52
N ASN A 96 10.63 -17.35 21.53
CA ASN A 96 9.75 -18.18 20.69
C ASN A 96 9.96 -19.69 20.87
N LEU A 97 10.27 -20.14 22.09
CA LEU A 97 10.56 -21.52 22.45
C LEU A 97 9.30 -22.28 22.86
N GLU A 98 8.19 -22.14 22.12
CA GLU A 98 6.89 -22.75 22.44
C GLU A 98 6.96 -24.27 22.64
N LYS A 99 7.81 -24.96 21.89
CA LYS A 99 8.01 -26.42 21.99
C LYS A 99 8.43 -26.86 23.39
N TYR A 100 9.25 -26.08 24.07
CA TYR A 100 9.79 -26.42 25.40
C TYR A 100 8.99 -25.82 26.55
N ARG A 101 8.15 -24.84 26.27
CA ARG A 101 7.32 -24.15 27.28
C ARG A 101 6.45 -25.10 28.09
N LYS A 102 5.83 -26.11 27.45
CA LYS A 102 5.00 -27.10 28.14
C LYS A 102 5.81 -27.93 29.14
N ALA A 103 7.02 -28.36 28.73
CA ALA A 103 7.92 -29.13 29.62
C ALA A 103 8.43 -28.25 30.77
N PHE A 104 8.84 -27.02 30.50
CA PHE A 104 9.22 -26.06 31.53
C PHE A 104 8.10 -25.81 32.54
N LEU A 105 6.87 -25.54 32.07
CA LEU A 105 5.71 -25.31 32.91
C LEU A 105 5.36 -26.54 33.75
N ALA A 106 5.48 -27.73 33.21
CA ALA A 106 5.23 -28.97 33.98
C ALA A 106 6.22 -29.13 35.14
N ILE A 107 7.52 -28.91 34.87
CA ILE A 107 8.57 -28.94 35.88
C ILE A 107 8.32 -27.83 36.92
N ALA A 108 8.11 -26.61 36.49
CA ALA A 108 7.87 -25.47 37.35
C ALA A 108 6.62 -25.67 38.24
N ALA A 109 5.53 -26.24 37.67
CA ALA A 109 4.32 -26.54 38.43
C ALA A 109 4.52 -27.57 39.54
N VAL A 110 5.33 -28.61 39.28
CA VAL A 110 5.67 -29.60 40.30
C VAL A 110 6.46 -28.94 41.43
N PHE A 111 7.49 -28.17 41.11
CA PHE A 111 8.27 -27.48 42.15
C PHE A 111 7.47 -26.43 42.89
N LEU A 112 6.63 -25.66 42.19
CA LEU A 112 5.75 -24.68 42.80
C LEU A 112 4.74 -25.37 43.73
N GLY A 113 4.17 -26.52 43.32
CA GLY A 113 3.26 -27.30 44.14
C GLY A 113 3.90 -27.80 45.43
N ILE A 114 5.10 -28.40 45.30
CA ILE A 114 5.86 -28.86 46.50
C ILE A 114 6.15 -27.66 47.40
N TYR A 115 6.62 -26.55 46.82
CA TYR A 115 6.98 -25.35 47.56
C TYR A 115 5.76 -24.76 48.29
N CYS A 116 4.59 -24.66 47.61
CA CYS A 116 3.35 -24.20 48.23
C CYS A 116 2.93 -25.08 49.42
N VAL A 117 3.04 -26.40 49.29
CA VAL A 117 2.75 -27.32 50.40
C VAL A 117 3.68 -27.06 51.57
N ILE A 118 5.01 -26.97 51.35
CA ILE A 118 5.97 -26.66 52.43
C ILE A 118 5.66 -25.29 53.06
N LEU A 119 5.35 -24.28 52.27
CA LEU A 119 5.09 -22.93 52.72
C LEU A 119 3.79 -22.89 53.59
N LEU A 120 2.74 -23.61 53.18
CA LEU A 120 1.48 -23.71 53.94
C LEU A 120 1.63 -24.42 55.28
N ILE A 121 2.55 -25.41 55.39
CA ILE A 121 2.78 -26.14 56.61
C ILE A 121 3.81 -25.39 57.51
N THR A 122 4.63 -24.51 56.94
CA THR A 122 5.68 -23.77 57.66
C THR A 122 5.23 -23.05 58.93
N PRO A 123 4.04 -22.36 58.98
CA PRO A 123 3.56 -21.69 60.17
C PRO A 123 3.35 -22.65 61.36
N PHE A 124 3.14 -23.94 61.09
CA PHE A 124 2.85 -24.95 62.13
C PHE A 124 4.09 -25.72 62.58
N ASN A 125 5.07 -25.93 61.70
CA ASN A 125 6.21 -26.79 61.99
C ASN A 125 7.57 -26.10 61.80
N GLY A 126 7.60 -24.84 61.38
CA GLY A 126 8.84 -24.05 61.26
C GLY A 126 9.78 -24.53 60.15
N LEU A 127 9.32 -25.21 59.12
CA LEU A 127 10.20 -25.81 58.08
C LEU A 127 11.03 -24.79 57.33
N LEU A 128 10.45 -23.73 56.79
CA LEU A 128 11.17 -22.68 56.06
C LEU A 128 11.61 -21.54 56.95
N TYR A 129 10.72 -21.12 57.86
CA TYR A 129 10.97 -20.07 58.83
C TYR A 129 10.14 -20.27 60.09
N VAL A 130 10.60 -19.68 61.19
CA VAL A 130 9.86 -19.59 62.46
C VAL A 130 9.69 -18.14 62.78
N ILE A 131 8.47 -17.75 63.12
CA ILE A 131 8.16 -16.43 63.70
C ILE A 131 8.16 -16.61 65.21
N THR A 132 9.09 -15.93 65.86
CA THR A 132 9.23 -15.98 67.32
C THR A 132 8.09 -15.22 68.01
N GLN A 133 7.93 -15.41 69.31
CA GLN A 133 6.97 -14.65 70.13
C GLN A 133 7.19 -13.12 70.07
N ASN A 134 8.39 -12.69 69.73
CA ASN A 134 8.74 -11.28 69.57
C ASN A 134 8.55 -10.78 68.13
N ASN A 135 7.83 -11.50 67.28
CA ASN A 135 7.64 -11.17 65.87
C ASN A 135 8.97 -10.95 65.11
N THR A 136 9.95 -11.79 65.35
CA THR A 136 11.18 -11.82 64.56
C THR A 136 11.24 -13.12 63.77
N LEU A 137 11.84 -13.09 62.58
CA LEU A 137 11.99 -14.24 61.69
C LEU A 137 13.30 -14.95 61.98
N VAL A 138 13.24 -16.29 62.13
CA VAL A 138 14.37 -17.20 62.16
C VAL A 138 14.23 -18.23 61.06
N HIS A 139 15.30 -18.50 60.32
CA HIS A 139 15.25 -19.48 59.22
C HIS A 139 15.04 -20.89 59.79
N GLY A 140 14.18 -21.65 59.14
CA GLY A 140 13.91 -23.06 59.49
C GLY A 140 14.89 -24.02 58.81
N ASN A 141 14.77 -25.30 59.17
CA ASN A 141 15.69 -26.34 58.71
C ASN A 141 15.66 -26.56 57.17
N LEU A 142 14.57 -26.27 56.51
CA LEU A 142 14.43 -26.42 55.07
C LEU A 142 14.68 -25.09 54.28
N TYR A 143 15.14 -24.03 54.94
CA TYR A 143 15.43 -22.76 54.25
C TYR A 143 16.44 -22.97 53.12
N ASN A 144 17.45 -23.77 53.26
CA ASN A 144 18.43 -24.07 52.23
C ASN A 144 17.81 -24.85 51.04
N PHE A 145 16.73 -25.62 51.26
CA PHE A 145 16.01 -26.27 50.17
C PHE A 145 15.20 -25.27 49.32
N TYR A 146 14.67 -24.20 49.91
CA TYR A 146 14.06 -23.10 49.19
C TYR A 146 15.02 -22.47 48.20
N LEU A 147 16.26 -22.23 48.64
CA LEU A 147 17.34 -21.74 47.74
C LEU A 147 17.69 -22.76 46.65
N GLY A 148 17.73 -24.04 46.98
CA GLY A 148 17.95 -25.12 46.02
C GLY A 148 16.88 -25.20 44.95
N PHE A 149 15.59 -25.03 45.28
CA PHE A 149 14.50 -25.01 44.31
C PHE A 149 14.63 -23.86 43.30
N GLN A 150 15.01 -22.69 43.76
CA GLN A 150 15.23 -21.54 42.88
C GLN A 150 16.38 -21.79 41.89
N LEU A 151 17.48 -22.39 42.36
CA LEU A 151 18.61 -22.79 41.49
C LEU A 151 18.21 -23.82 40.45
N VAL A 152 17.40 -24.82 40.81
CA VAL A 152 16.91 -25.83 39.85
C VAL A 152 16.09 -25.17 38.73
N LEU A 153 15.18 -24.26 39.06
CA LEU A 153 14.41 -23.54 38.05
C LEU A 153 15.29 -22.65 37.17
N TYR A 154 16.28 -22.00 37.75
CA TYR A 154 17.26 -21.23 37.00
C TYR A 154 18.03 -22.13 36.01
N PHE A 155 18.62 -23.22 36.47
CA PHE A 155 19.34 -24.15 35.58
C PHE A 155 18.44 -24.78 34.53
N ASN A 156 17.18 -25.06 34.85
CA ASN A 156 16.19 -25.55 33.89
C ASN A 156 15.97 -24.53 32.78
N THR A 157 15.82 -23.24 33.09
CA THR A 157 15.66 -22.17 32.10
C THR A 157 16.91 -22.04 31.22
N VAL A 158 18.10 -21.99 31.85
CA VAL A 158 19.41 -21.91 31.13
C VAL A 158 19.61 -23.12 30.22
N PHE A 159 19.22 -24.32 30.68
CA PHE A 159 19.33 -25.56 29.89
C PHE A 159 18.51 -25.45 28.58
N TYR A 160 17.26 -24.98 28.63
CA TYR A 160 16.49 -24.81 27.40
C TYR A 160 17.04 -23.72 26.49
N ILE A 161 17.58 -22.63 27.02
CA ILE A 161 18.26 -21.60 26.23
C ILE A 161 19.47 -22.22 25.50
N LEU A 162 20.31 -22.99 26.20
CA LEU A 162 21.48 -23.62 25.63
C LEU A 162 21.14 -24.69 24.58
N LEU A 163 20.09 -25.48 24.79
CA LEU A 163 19.62 -26.46 23.81
C LEU A 163 19.24 -25.82 22.47
N ASN A 164 18.81 -24.56 22.49
CA ASN A 164 18.40 -23.81 21.31
C ASN A 164 19.42 -22.76 20.87
N SER A 165 20.60 -22.78 21.42
CA SER A 165 21.66 -21.78 21.18
C SER A 165 22.06 -21.62 19.72
N LYS A 166 21.87 -22.66 18.87
CA LYS A 166 22.13 -22.58 17.43
C LYS A 166 21.11 -21.70 16.66
N SER A 167 19.90 -21.54 17.18
CA SER A 167 18.83 -20.75 16.58
C SER A 167 18.71 -19.35 17.17
N ILE A 168 19.46 -19.06 18.24
CA ILE A 168 19.40 -17.81 18.97
C ILE A 168 20.72 -17.07 18.76
N ASN A 169 20.66 -15.76 18.51
CA ASN A 169 21.87 -14.94 18.42
C ASN A 169 22.69 -15.02 19.72
N LYS A 170 24.04 -15.14 19.61
CA LYS A 170 24.94 -15.28 20.74
C LYS A 170 24.80 -14.14 21.76
N GLU A 171 24.61 -12.95 21.31
CA GLU A 171 24.37 -11.77 22.18
C GLU A 171 23.14 -11.95 23.06
N HIS A 172 22.06 -12.51 22.51
CA HIS A 172 20.85 -12.81 23.26
C HIS A 172 21.07 -13.88 24.32
N ILE A 173 21.82 -14.92 23.98
CA ILE A 173 22.12 -15.97 24.92
C ILE A 173 22.88 -15.40 26.13
N THR A 174 23.94 -14.62 25.88
CA THR A 174 24.72 -13.97 26.92
C THR A 174 23.89 -13.06 27.80
N PHE A 175 23.06 -12.24 27.16
CA PHE A 175 22.15 -11.32 27.87
C PHE A 175 21.16 -12.08 28.76
N LEU A 176 20.48 -13.10 28.22
CA LEU A 176 19.46 -13.86 28.96
C LEU A 176 20.06 -14.65 30.12
N ILE A 177 21.24 -15.24 29.94
CA ILE A 177 21.95 -15.93 31.01
C ILE A 177 22.31 -14.91 32.11
N SER A 178 22.83 -13.75 31.73
CA SER A 178 23.18 -12.69 32.68
C SER A 178 21.97 -12.18 33.44
N PHE A 179 20.83 -11.99 32.74
CA PHE A 179 19.57 -11.58 33.34
C PHE A 179 19.10 -12.56 34.43
N MET A 180 19.17 -13.87 34.13
CA MET A 180 18.75 -14.90 35.09
C MET A 180 19.75 -15.08 36.21
N LEU A 181 21.04 -14.90 35.93
CA LEU A 181 22.11 -15.10 36.87
C LEU A 181 22.17 -14.03 37.98
N PHE A 182 21.79 -12.80 37.64
CA PHE A 182 21.98 -11.67 38.53
C PHE A 182 21.17 -11.78 39.85
N PRO A 183 19.87 -12.16 39.85
CA PRO A 183 19.13 -12.42 41.09
C PRO A 183 19.75 -13.53 41.92
N GLN A 184 20.33 -14.57 41.29
CA GLN A 184 20.97 -15.68 41.99
C GLN A 184 22.29 -15.25 42.66
N ILE A 185 23.08 -14.43 41.98
CA ILE A 185 24.29 -13.84 42.59
C ILE A 185 23.92 -13.02 43.81
N MET A 186 22.89 -12.15 43.69
CA MET A 186 22.42 -11.33 44.80
C MET A 186 21.91 -12.16 45.97
N GLN A 187 21.29 -13.28 45.71
CA GLN A 187 20.87 -14.23 46.71
C GLN A 187 22.06 -14.89 47.45
N PHE A 188 23.09 -15.28 46.72
CA PHE A 188 24.33 -15.80 47.35
C PHE A 188 25.03 -14.74 48.18
N VAL A 189 25.12 -13.49 47.69
CA VAL A 189 25.68 -12.38 48.45
C VAL A 189 24.88 -12.13 49.72
N GLN A 190 23.54 -12.23 49.67
CA GLN A 190 22.64 -12.10 50.81
C GLN A 190 22.93 -13.13 51.93
N ILE A 191 23.29 -14.35 51.53
CA ILE A 191 23.69 -15.40 52.53
C ILE A 191 24.98 -15.00 53.27
N GLY A 192 25.93 -14.38 52.54
CA GLY A 192 27.22 -13.94 53.14
C GLY A 192 27.10 -12.65 53.94
N VAL A 193 26.16 -11.80 53.61
CA VAL A 193 25.91 -10.50 54.26
C VAL A 193 24.67 -10.59 55.11
N HIS A 194 24.82 -11.04 56.35
CA HIS A 194 23.72 -11.23 57.25
C HIS A 194 22.85 -10.00 57.45
N GLY A 195 21.54 -10.15 57.16
CA GLY A 195 20.51 -9.16 57.45
C GLY A 195 20.23 -8.13 56.30
N ILE A 196 20.88 -8.25 55.13
CA ILE A 196 20.49 -7.44 53.95
C ILE A 196 19.72 -8.28 52.95
N ALA A 197 18.53 -7.83 52.56
CA ALA A 197 17.69 -8.50 51.59
C ALA A 197 17.99 -8.00 50.18
N LEU A 198 18.89 -8.69 49.46
CA LEU A 198 19.37 -8.27 48.14
C LEU A 198 18.62 -8.93 46.98
N THR A 199 17.84 -9.98 47.22
CA THR A 199 17.13 -10.74 46.17
C THR A 199 16.17 -9.87 45.34
N ASN A 200 15.38 -9.04 45.99
CA ASN A 200 14.45 -8.11 45.32
C ASN A 200 15.20 -7.11 44.45
N THR A 201 16.33 -6.59 44.92
CA THR A 201 17.20 -5.68 44.18
C THR A 201 17.77 -6.39 42.95
N GLY A 202 18.14 -7.68 43.06
CA GLY A 202 18.60 -8.50 41.95
C GLY A 202 17.55 -8.62 40.85
N PHE A 203 16.28 -8.90 41.19
CA PHE A 203 15.19 -8.95 40.23
C PHE A 203 14.95 -7.59 39.57
N THR A 204 14.91 -6.52 40.36
CA THR A 204 14.65 -5.15 39.86
C THR A 204 15.75 -4.73 38.85
N ILE A 205 17.02 -4.98 39.14
CA ILE A 205 18.14 -4.68 38.24
C ILE A 205 18.04 -5.54 36.98
N SER A 206 17.71 -6.83 37.11
CA SER A 206 17.54 -7.71 35.95
C SER A 206 16.43 -7.21 35.03
N PHE A 207 15.29 -6.78 35.56
CA PHE A 207 14.21 -6.19 34.76
C PHE A 207 14.61 -4.89 34.11
N LEU A 208 15.39 -4.04 34.76
CA LEU A 208 15.92 -2.80 34.20
C LEU A 208 16.87 -3.09 33.02
N ILE A 209 17.80 -4.02 33.18
CA ILE A 209 18.73 -4.44 32.13
C ILE A 209 17.95 -4.99 30.91
N MET A 210 16.94 -5.84 31.17
CA MET A 210 16.12 -6.41 30.12
C MET A 210 15.32 -5.34 29.39
N PHE A 211 14.80 -4.35 30.10
CA PHE A 211 14.11 -3.21 29.53
C PHE A 211 15.00 -2.37 28.62
N ILE A 212 16.21 -2.04 29.08
CA ILE A 212 17.20 -1.28 28.28
C ILE A 212 17.57 -2.03 27.01
N HIS A 213 17.89 -3.33 27.12
CA HIS A 213 18.24 -4.14 25.95
C HIS A 213 17.07 -4.25 24.94
N SER A 214 15.85 -4.46 25.44
CA SER A 214 14.66 -4.47 24.58
C SER A 214 14.43 -3.14 23.85
N ASN A 215 14.83 -2.01 24.48
CA ASN A 215 14.74 -0.68 23.88
C ASN A 215 15.71 -0.51 22.72
N GLN A 216 16.99 -0.79 22.97
CA GLN A 216 18.03 -0.64 21.95
C GLN A 216 17.68 -1.43 20.71
N ARG A 217 17.19 -2.66 20.86
CA ARG A 217 16.74 -3.46 19.73
C ARG A 217 15.54 -2.90 18.98
N LEU A 218 14.62 -2.30 19.71
CA LEU A 218 13.46 -1.68 19.05
C LEU A 218 13.91 -0.50 18.18
N GLU A 219 14.83 0.31 18.67
CA GLU A 219 15.44 1.41 17.92
C GLU A 219 16.17 0.89 16.67
N GLU A 220 17.05 -0.08 16.81
CA GLU A 220 17.77 -0.70 15.68
C GLU A 220 16.83 -1.29 14.63
N ASN A 221 15.73 -1.95 15.06
CA ASN A 221 14.73 -2.48 14.13
C ASN A 221 13.94 -1.37 13.43
N LEU A 222 13.61 -0.29 14.13
CA LEU A 222 12.92 0.86 13.54
C LEU A 222 13.80 1.54 12.48
N ASP A 223 15.06 1.80 12.80
CA ASP A 223 16.02 2.38 11.85
C ASP A 223 16.17 1.53 10.59
N ASN A 224 16.24 0.20 10.78
CA ASN A 224 16.33 -0.72 9.64
C ASN A 224 15.05 -0.75 8.79
N ILE A 225 13.87 -0.70 9.42
CA ILE A 225 12.58 -0.63 8.71
C ILE A 225 12.48 0.70 7.96
N GLU A 226 12.87 1.81 8.58
CA GLU A 226 12.86 3.14 7.96
C GLU A 226 13.77 3.15 6.72
N TYR A 227 14.99 2.65 6.84
CA TYR A 227 15.93 2.50 5.72
C TYR A 227 15.35 1.65 4.57
N GLN A 228 14.71 0.50 4.91
CA GLN A 228 14.08 -0.35 3.89
C GLN A 228 12.88 0.33 3.23
N LEU A 229 12.13 1.15 3.98
CA LEU A 229 10.99 1.88 3.46
C LEU A 229 11.44 2.96 2.46
N GLU A 230 12.48 3.74 2.80
CA GLU A 230 13.06 4.74 1.90
C GLU A 230 13.60 4.12 0.61
N ALA A 231 14.30 2.98 0.71
CA ALA A 231 14.79 2.25 -0.45
C ALA A 231 13.65 1.75 -1.35
N LYS A 232 12.56 1.27 -0.76
CA LYS A 232 11.36 0.83 -1.49
C LYS A 232 10.60 1.98 -2.13
N ASP A 233 10.51 3.12 -1.46
CA ASP A 233 9.86 4.31 -2.01
C ASP A 233 10.63 4.82 -3.24
N THR A 234 11.95 4.86 -3.18
CA THR A 234 12.81 5.22 -4.31
C THR A 234 12.60 4.26 -5.49
N GLU A 235 12.62 2.93 -5.25
CA GLU A 235 12.36 1.93 -6.30
C GLU A 235 10.98 2.12 -6.94
N LEU A 236 9.96 2.44 -6.12
CA LEU A 236 8.60 2.66 -6.60
C LEU A 236 8.50 3.89 -7.49
N GLN A 237 9.14 4.99 -7.11
CA GLN A 237 9.20 6.22 -7.91
C GLN A 237 9.85 5.97 -9.28
N ASP A 238 10.96 5.26 -9.31
CA ASP A 238 11.64 4.90 -10.57
C ASP A 238 10.74 4.06 -11.48
N ARG A 239 10.03 3.08 -10.92
CA ARG A 239 9.07 2.26 -11.70
C ARG A 239 7.88 3.07 -12.24
N ILE A 240 7.37 4.04 -11.46
CA ILE A 240 6.30 4.92 -11.93
C ILE A 240 6.76 5.72 -13.15
N ILE A 241 7.96 6.30 -13.12
CA ILE A 241 8.55 7.05 -14.24
C ILE A 241 8.70 6.14 -15.47
N GLU A 242 9.19 4.91 -15.30
CA GLU A 242 9.35 3.94 -16.38
C GLU A 242 8.00 3.56 -17.01
N ILE A 243 6.97 3.31 -16.19
CA ILE A 243 5.62 3.00 -16.67
C ILE A 243 5.02 4.18 -17.43
N GLU A 244 5.17 5.40 -16.95
CA GLU A 244 4.67 6.60 -17.62
C GLU A 244 5.37 6.79 -18.99
N HIS A 245 6.67 6.61 -19.04
CA HIS A 245 7.44 6.68 -20.30
C HIS A 245 6.98 5.59 -21.27
N SER A 246 6.88 4.34 -20.83
CA SER A 246 6.41 3.22 -21.66
C SER A 246 4.99 3.44 -22.19
N LYS A 247 4.09 4.00 -21.36
CA LYS A 247 2.73 4.36 -21.77
C LYS A 247 2.71 5.42 -22.87
N LEU A 248 3.55 6.45 -22.75
CA LEU A 248 3.66 7.49 -23.78
C LEU A 248 4.19 6.93 -25.11
N GLU A 249 5.21 6.08 -25.05
CA GLU A 249 5.77 5.40 -26.24
C GLU A 249 4.73 4.49 -26.90
N PHE A 250 3.96 3.75 -26.10
CA PHE A 250 2.89 2.89 -26.61
C PHE A 250 1.80 3.70 -27.34
N ILE A 251 1.38 4.83 -26.76
CA ILE A 251 0.39 5.73 -27.40
C ILE A 251 0.94 6.30 -28.72
N LYS A 252 2.19 6.70 -28.77
CA LYS A 252 2.83 7.18 -30.01
C LYS A 252 2.85 6.08 -31.07
N MET A 253 3.25 4.87 -30.69
CA MET A 253 3.28 3.73 -31.60
C MET A 253 1.89 3.39 -32.13
N GLN A 254 0.85 3.36 -31.29
CA GLN A 254 -0.53 3.14 -31.73
C GLN A 254 -0.98 4.20 -32.76
N ASN A 255 -0.75 5.48 -32.46
CA ASN A 255 -1.12 6.56 -33.38
C ASN A 255 -0.40 6.45 -34.71
N HIS A 256 0.89 6.13 -34.68
CA HIS A 256 1.68 5.94 -35.91
C HIS A 256 1.19 4.72 -36.72
N THR A 257 0.82 3.64 -36.04
CA THR A 257 0.27 2.44 -36.70
C THR A 257 -1.05 2.74 -37.40
N ILE A 258 -1.98 3.45 -36.72
CA ILE A 258 -3.25 3.87 -37.30
C ILE A 258 -3.01 4.77 -38.52
N GLU A 259 -2.16 5.79 -38.38
CA GLU A 259 -1.82 6.70 -39.47
C GLU A 259 -1.20 5.97 -40.68
N SER A 260 -0.30 5.01 -40.39
CA SER A 260 0.36 4.21 -41.45
C SER A 260 -0.62 3.29 -42.17
N LEU A 261 -1.56 2.64 -41.45
CA LEU A 261 -2.59 1.80 -42.07
C LEU A 261 -3.55 2.66 -42.90
N SER A 262 -3.99 3.80 -42.39
CA SER A 262 -4.83 4.74 -43.15
C SER A 262 -4.16 5.23 -44.40
N ASN A 263 -2.87 5.62 -44.32
CA ASN A 263 -2.08 6.02 -45.50
C ASN A 263 -1.92 4.89 -46.51
N LEU A 264 -1.76 3.62 -46.06
CA LEU A 264 -1.67 2.49 -47.01
C LEU A 264 -2.96 2.26 -47.76
N VAL A 265 -4.12 2.51 -47.13
CA VAL A 265 -5.43 2.40 -47.79
C VAL A 265 -5.64 3.57 -48.73
N GLU A 266 -5.32 4.81 -48.33
CA GLU A 266 -5.47 6.03 -49.11
C GLU A 266 -4.55 6.06 -50.33
N ASN A 267 -3.31 5.60 -50.22
CA ASN A 267 -2.34 5.51 -51.31
C ASN A 267 -2.78 4.55 -52.45
N ARG A 268 -3.82 3.73 -52.23
CA ARG A 268 -4.43 2.93 -53.30
C ARG A 268 -5.23 3.80 -54.29
N ASP A 269 -5.76 4.92 -53.80
CA ASP A 269 -6.60 5.88 -54.56
C ASP A 269 -5.75 7.04 -55.16
N GLU A 270 -4.41 6.91 -55.15
CA GLU A 270 -3.44 7.92 -55.66
C GLU A 270 -3.42 9.26 -54.92
N ASP A 271 -4.03 9.34 -53.73
CA ASP A 271 -3.92 10.53 -52.90
C ASP A 271 -2.59 10.51 -52.10
N THR A 272 -2.02 11.65 -51.87
CA THR A 272 -0.79 11.73 -51.08
C THR A 272 -1.12 11.54 -49.60
N GLY A 273 -0.34 10.75 -48.86
CA GLY A 273 -0.56 10.47 -47.40
C GLY A 273 -0.65 11.74 -46.53
N GLU A 274 -0.50 12.91 -47.09
CA GLU A 274 -0.66 14.21 -46.43
C GLU A 274 -2.15 14.57 -46.22
N HIS A 275 -3.08 14.03 -47.02
CA HIS A 275 -4.54 14.18 -46.84
C HIS A 275 -4.98 13.75 -45.46
N VAL A 276 -4.59 12.57 -45.06
CA VAL A 276 -4.92 12.01 -43.73
C VAL A 276 -4.43 12.91 -42.59
N ARG A 277 -3.28 13.53 -42.73
CA ARG A 277 -2.72 14.46 -41.75
C ARG A 277 -3.48 15.80 -41.72
N ARG A 278 -3.75 16.37 -42.91
CA ARG A 278 -4.47 17.64 -42.98
C ARG A 278 -5.89 17.53 -42.48
N THR A 279 -6.64 16.50 -42.85
CA THR A 279 -8.01 16.27 -42.39
C THR A 279 -8.08 16.10 -40.88
N ARG A 280 -7.10 15.40 -40.26
CA ARG A 280 -6.95 15.31 -38.81
C ARG A 280 -6.77 16.68 -38.13
N GLU A 281 -5.97 17.57 -38.72
CA GLU A 281 -5.79 18.92 -38.18
C GLU A 281 -7.01 19.81 -38.35
N TYR A 282 -7.72 19.70 -39.49
CA TYR A 282 -9.00 20.42 -39.68
C TYR A 282 -10.06 19.96 -38.67
N VAL A 283 -10.19 18.67 -38.45
CA VAL A 283 -11.11 18.09 -37.46
C VAL A 283 -10.84 18.65 -36.07
N GLU A 284 -9.57 18.69 -35.65
CA GLU A 284 -9.18 19.28 -34.36
C GLU A 284 -9.49 20.79 -34.34
N LEU A 285 -9.12 21.52 -35.38
CA LEU A 285 -9.34 22.96 -35.47
C LEU A 285 -10.81 23.31 -35.34
N ILE A 286 -11.72 22.61 -36.05
CA ILE A 286 -13.17 22.80 -35.99
C ILE A 286 -13.71 22.48 -34.60
N ALA A 287 -13.34 21.32 -34.05
CA ALA A 287 -13.79 20.87 -32.75
C ALA A 287 -13.38 21.84 -31.62
N VAL A 288 -12.14 22.33 -31.63
CA VAL A 288 -11.65 23.32 -30.68
C VAL A 288 -12.39 24.65 -30.81
N GLN A 289 -12.71 25.10 -32.04
CA GLN A 289 -13.47 26.32 -32.27
C GLN A 289 -14.91 26.20 -31.76
N LEU A 290 -15.58 25.09 -32.05
CA LEU A 290 -16.92 24.80 -31.54
C LEU A 290 -16.95 24.78 -30.00
N MET A 291 -15.97 24.13 -29.37
CA MET A 291 -15.87 24.10 -27.93
C MET A 291 -15.64 25.50 -27.33
N LYS A 292 -14.79 26.31 -27.96
CA LYS A 292 -14.48 27.67 -27.53
C LYS A 292 -15.76 28.57 -27.54
N ASN A 293 -16.65 28.34 -28.50
CA ASN A 293 -17.88 29.10 -28.65
C ASN A 293 -19.11 28.44 -28.00
N ASN A 294 -18.87 27.43 -27.13
CA ASN A 294 -19.87 26.70 -26.33
C ASN A 294 -20.95 26.02 -27.22
N HIS A 295 -20.59 25.52 -28.40
CA HIS A 295 -21.44 24.69 -29.21
C HIS A 295 -21.31 23.21 -28.82
N TYR A 296 -22.41 22.48 -28.85
CA TYR A 296 -22.46 21.02 -28.55
C TYR A 296 -21.86 20.63 -27.22
N THR A 297 -22.02 21.42 -26.16
CA THR A 297 -21.42 21.29 -24.85
C THR A 297 -21.71 19.96 -24.16
N ASP A 298 -22.85 19.34 -24.50
CA ASP A 298 -23.26 18.04 -23.95
C ASP A 298 -22.44 16.88 -24.51
N ILE A 299 -21.74 17.05 -25.66
CA ILE A 299 -20.98 16.02 -26.36
C ILE A 299 -19.49 16.42 -26.43
N LEU A 300 -19.23 17.68 -26.78
CA LEU A 300 -17.89 18.16 -27.12
C LEU A 300 -17.05 18.49 -25.88
N THR A 301 -16.41 17.47 -25.34
CA THR A 301 -15.47 17.59 -24.21
C THR A 301 -14.02 17.57 -24.69
N PRO A 302 -13.03 18.01 -23.89
CA PRO A 302 -11.60 17.84 -24.23
C PRO A 302 -11.20 16.39 -24.52
N ARG A 303 -11.87 15.42 -23.89
CA ARG A 303 -11.68 13.99 -24.16
C ARG A 303 -12.21 13.61 -25.54
N TYR A 304 -13.43 14.05 -25.86
CA TYR A 304 -14.05 13.82 -27.17
C TYR A 304 -13.18 14.39 -28.30
N VAL A 305 -12.65 15.61 -28.13
CA VAL A 305 -11.78 16.25 -29.15
C VAL A 305 -10.50 15.43 -29.36
N ARG A 306 -9.88 14.91 -28.28
CA ARG A 306 -8.70 14.02 -28.42
C ARG A 306 -9.04 12.74 -29.17
N PHE A 307 -10.19 12.14 -28.90
CA PHE A 307 -10.64 10.93 -29.59
C PHE A 307 -10.97 11.21 -31.06
N LEU A 308 -11.68 12.29 -31.32
CA LEU A 308 -12.05 12.74 -32.65
C LEU A 308 -10.79 12.93 -33.53
N LYS A 309 -9.76 13.63 -33.01
CA LYS A 309 -8.48 13.83 -33.70
C LYS A 309 -7.78 12.50 -34.01
N ARG A 310 -7.81 11.54 -33.08
CA ARG A 310 -7.17 10.22 -33.27
C ARG A 310 -7.96 9.33 -34.24
N ALA A 311 -9.26 9.49 -34.30
CA ALA A 311 -10.17 8.72 -35.14
C ALA A 311 -10.20 9.18 -36.60
N ALA A 312 -10.02 10.50 -36.84
CA ALA A 312 -10.11 11.10 -38.17
C ALA A 312 -9.32 10.38 -39.28
N PRO A 313 -8.10 9.87 -39.05
CA PRO A 313 -7.36 9.11 -40.05
C PRO A 313 -8.10 7.88 -40.61
N MET A 314 -9.01 7.27 -39.80
CA MET A 314 -9.69 6.04 -40.17
C MET A 314 -10.98 6.25 -40.99
N HIS A 315 -11.32 7.49 -41.41
CA HIS A 315 -12.59 7.75 -42.09
C HIS A 315 -12.76 6.90 -43.36
N ASP A 316 -11.71 6.71 -44.11
CA ASP A 316 -11.70 5.99 -45.40
C ASP A 316 -11.14 4.55 -45.33
N ILE A 317 -10.97 3.98 -44.12
CA ILE A 317 -10.40 2.64 -43.93
C ILE A 317 -11.16 1.55 -44.72
N GLY A 318 -12.45 1.76 -44.93
CA GLY A 318 -13.29 0.84 -45.69
C GLY A 318 -12.98 0.78 -47.19
N LYS A 319 -12.21 1.72 -47.75
CA LYS A 319 -11.73 1.62 -49.15
C LYS A 319 -10.94 0.32 -49.41
N ILE A 320 -10.47 -0.33 -48.36
CA ILE A 320 -9.71 -1.59 -48.49
C ILE A 320 -10.54 -2.69 -49.19
N VAL A 321 -11.87 -2.68 -49.04
CA VAL A 321 -12.76 -3.68 -49.69
C VAL A 321 -13.18 -3.29 -51.09
N VAL A 322 -12.89 -2.06 -51.56
CA VAL A 322 -13.23 -1.61 -52.92
C VAL A 322 -12.25 -2.20 -53.90
N PRO A 323 -12.72 -2.85 -54.99
CA PRO A 323 -11.81 -3.39 -56.03
C PRO A 323 -10.99 -2.31 -56.71
N ASP A 324 -9.72 -2.53 -56.93
CA ASP A 324 -8.79 -1.59 -57.60
C ASP A 324 -9.30 -1.18 -58.99
N ALA A 325 -9.95 -2.08 -59.71
CA ALA A 325 -10.50 -1.78 -61.02
C ALA A 325 -11.62 -0.70 -60.99
N VAL A 326 -12.28 -0.53 -59.84
CA VAL A 326 -13.31 0.50 -59.61
C VAL A 326 -12.65 1.75 -59.01
N LEU A 327 -11.82 1.56 -57.99
CA LEU A 327 -11.19 2.65 -57.25
C LEU A 327 -10.27 3.51 -58.15
N LYS A 328 -9.50 2.85 -59.06
CA LYS A 328 -8.52 3.50 -59.94
C LYS A 328 -9.06 3.69 -61.36
N LYS A 329 -10.38 3.60 -61.56
CA LYS A 329 -10.95 3.72 -62.93
C LYS A 329 -10.75 5.11 -63.51
N PRO A 330 -10.04 5.24 -64.65
CA PRO A 330 -9.91 6.50 -65.31
C PRO A 330 -11.26 6.86 -66.02
N GLY A 331 -11.99 7.81 -65.44
CA GLY A 331 -13.23 8.30 -66.00
C GLY A 331 -14.45 8.15 -65.12
N ARG A 332 -15.66 8.31 -65.69
CA ARG A 332 -16.90 8.27 -64.90
C ARG A 332 -17.27 6.84 -64.51
N LEU A 333 -17.70 6.66 -63.26
CA LEU A 333 -18.19 5.40 -62.74
C LEU A 333 -19.62 5.14 -63.26
N THR A 334 -19.93 3.85 -63.48
CA THR A 334 -21.35 3.46 -63.66
C THR A 334 -22.09 3.53 -62.32
N PRO A 335 -23.42 3.54 -62.33
CA PRO A 335 -24.20 3.51 -61.06
C PRO A 335 -23.84 2.33 -60.18
N GLU A 336 -23.55 1.16 -60.75
CA GLU A 336 -23.18 -0.05 -60.03
C GLU A 336 -21.79 0.08 -59.39
N GLU A 337 -20.80 0.62 -60.17
CA GLU A 337 -19.46 0.89 -59.68
C GLU A 337 -19.48 1.95 -58.54
N PHE A 338 -20.28 2.99 -58.71
CA PHE A 338 -20.48 4.00 -57.67
C PHE A 338 -21.08 3.41 -56.41
N GLN A 339 -21.98 2.44 -56.51
CA GLN A 339 -22.53 1.72 -55.37
C GLN A 339 -21.43 0.90 -54.63
N LEU A 340 -20.47 0.30 -55.37
CA LEU A 340 -19.32 -0.39 -54.78
C LEU A 340 -18.42 0.57 -53.98
N ILE A 341 -18.23 1.81 -54.49
CA ILE A 341 -17.49 2.83 -53.72
C ILE A 341 -18.27 3.22 -52.49
N LYS A 342 -19.59 3.48 -52.56
CA LYS A 342 -20.39 3.85 -51.37
C LYS A 342 -20.32 2.81 -50.25
N ASN A 343 -20.12 1.52 -50.59
CA ASN A 343 -20.02 0.48 -49.59
C ASN A 343 -18.83 0.64 -48.64
N HIS A 344 -17.76 1.41 -49.02
CA HIS A 344 -16.65 1.65 -48.12
C HIS A 344 -17.10 2.30 -46.81
N ALA A 345 -18.13 3.13 -46.83
CA ALA A 345 -18.62 3.79 -45.62
C ALA A 345 -19.18 2.75 -44.60
N ALA A 346 -20.11 1.89 -45.06
CA ALA A 346 -20.68 0.85 -44.22
C ALA A 346 -19.62 -0.18 -43.75
N GLU A 347 -18.76 -0.62 -44.68
CA GLU A 347 -17.66 -1.55 -44.36
C GLU A 347 -16.60 -0.91 -43.47
N GLY A 348 -16.32 0.39 -43.61
CA GLY A 348 -15.43 1.13 -42.73
C GLY A 348 -15.86 1.06 -41.28
N GLY A 349 -17.14 1.30 -41.00
CA GLY A 349 -17.68 1.16 -39.64
C GLY A 349 -17.52 -0.27 -39.09
N ARG A 350 -17.77 -1.31 -39.92
CA ARG A 350 -17.56 -2.71 -39.52
C ARG A 350 -16.09 -3.03 -39.23
N ILE A 351 -15.20 -2.61 -40.10
CA ILE A 351 -13.75 -2.84 -39.99
C ILE A 351 -13.18 -2.15 -38.75
N VAL A 352 -13.66 -0.94 -38.42
CA VAL A 352 -13.25 -0.23 -37.19
C VAL A 352 -13.57 -1.06 -35.95
N HIS A 353 -14.76 -1.66 -35.87
CA HIS A 353 -15.09 -2.54 -34.74
C HIS A 353 -14.20 -3.76 -34.66
N GLU A 354 -13.78 -4.34 -35.79
CA GLU A 354 -12.84 -5.48 -35.82
C GLU A 354 -11.41 -5.08 -35.41
N ILE A 355 -10.91 -3.92 -35.91
CA ILE A 355 -9.56 -3.43 -35.61
C ILE A 355 -9.45 -3.02 -34.13
N LEU A 356 -10.49 -2.42 -33.57
CA LEU A 356 -10.52 -1.92 -32.22
C LEU A 356 -11.17 -2.91 -31.21
N ASP A 357 -11.38 -4.15 -31.63
CA ASP A 357 -11.85 -5.19 -30.71
C ASP A 357 -10.86 -5.38 -29.54
N GLY A 358 -11.38 -5.40 -28.31
CA GLY A 358 -10.55 -5.43 -27.10
C GLY A 358 -9.95 -4.09 -26.67
N TYR A 359 -10.25 -2.99 -27.37
CA TYR A 359 -9.88 -1.66 -26.89
C TYR A 359 -10.79 -1.24 -25.71
N GLU A 360 -10.17 -0.77 -24.61
CA GLU A 360 -10.91 -0.54 -23.35
C GLU A 360 -11.89 0.63 -23.37
N ASP A 361 -11.82 1.52 -24.38
CA ASP A 361 -12.62 2.76 -24.41
C ASP A 361 -13.72 2.71 -25.48
N PRO A 362 -14.98 2.40 -25.06
CA PRO A 362 -16.09 2.29 -26.00
C PRO A 362 -16.44 3.60 -26.70
N GLU A 363 -16.18 4.76 -26.07
CA GLU A 363 -16.43 6.07 -26.69
C GLU A 363 -15.50 6.30 -27.88
N TYR A 364 -14.22 5.90 -27.77
CA TYR A 364 -13.27 5.99 -28.88
C TYR A 364 -13.68 5.09 -30.05
N ILE A 365 -14.09 3.85 -29.75
CA ILE A 365 -14.58 2.90 -30.77
C ILE A 365 -15.78 3.51 -31.50
N GLN A 366 -16.76 4.02 -30.77
CA GLN A 366 -17.97 4.60 -31.35
C GLN A 366 -17.67 5.83 -32.21
N ILE A 367 -16.87 6.78 -31.73
CA ILE A 367 -16.46 7.96 -32.51
C ILE A 367 -15.78 7.55 -33.82
N THR A 368 -14.89 6.55 -33.74
CA THR A 368 -14.13 6.08 -34.92
C THR A 368 -15.05 5.37 -35.92
N ALA A 369 -15.94 4.52 -35.45
CA ALA A 369 -16.92 3.84 -36.29
C ALA A 369 -17.91 4.80 -36.92
N ASP A 370 -18.39 5.80 -36.18
CA ASP A 370 -19.26 6.85 -36.68
C ASP A 370 -18.62 7.69 -37.80
N ILE A 371 -17.35 8.07 -37.61
CA ILE A 371 -16.57 8.76 -38.64
C ILE A 371 -16.47 7.88 -39.89
N ALA A 372 -16.01 6.65 -39.76
CA ALA A 372 -15.83 5.77 -40.91
C ALA A 372 -17.13 5.48 -41.67
N LYS A 373 -18.24 5.33 -40.91
CA LYS A 373 -19.54 4.98 -41.53
C LYS A 373 -20.29 6.15 -42.07
N TYR A 374 -20.25 7.34 -41.40
CA TYR A 374 -21.20 8.39 -41.64
C TYR A 374 -20.59 9.69 -42.20
N HIS A 375 -19.30 9.77 -42.51
CA HIS A 375 -18.68 11.01 -43.02
C HIS A 375 -19.21 11.43 -44.41
N HIS A 376 -19.94 10.57 -45.13
CA HIS A 376 -20.62 10.89 -46.39
C HIS A 376 -22.11 11.15 -46.23
N GLU A 377 -22.64 11.16 -45.03
CA GLU A 377 -23.98 11.66 -44.78
C GLU A 377 -24.06 13.16 -45.01
N LYS A 378 -25.20 13.63 -45.49
CA LYS A 378 -25.45 15.06 -45.74
C LYS A 378 -26.53 15.57 -44.82
N TRP A 379 -26.41 16.80 -44.40
CA TRP A 379 -27.32 17.41 -43.45
C TRP A 379 -28.79 17.30 -43.87
N ASP A 380 -29.08 17.40 -45.18
CA ASP A 380 -30.42 17.31 -45.76
C ASP A 380 -30.98 15.88 -45.86
N GLY A 381 -30.16 14.85 -45.59
CA GLY A 381 -30.50 13.42 -45.68
C GLY A 381 -30.32 12.80 -47.07
N THR A 382 -29.67 13.50 -48.02
CA THR A 382 -29.36 12.95 -49.36
C THR A 382 -28.03 12.23 -49.43
N GLY A 383 -27.35 12.02 -48.28
CA GLY A 383 -26.10 11.32 -48.13
C GLY A 383 -26.21 9.80 -48.14
N TYR A 384 -25.18 9.11 -47.72
CA TYR A 384 -25.11 7.66 -47.60
C TYR A 384 -24.22 7.29 -46.39
N PRO A 385 -24.33 6.06 -45.81
CA PRO A 385 -25.04 4.88 -46.30
C PRO A 385 -26.52 4.82 -45.86
N ASP A 386 -26.90 5.44 -44.72
CA ASP A 386 -28.18 5.25 -44.04
C ASP A 386 -29.16 6.40 -44.31
N ASN A 387 -28.81 7.44 -45.08
CA ASN A 387 -29.55 8.65 -45.39
C ASN A 387 -29.99 9.39 -44.12
N LEU A 388 -29.11 9.49 -43.14
CA LEU A 388 -29.35 10.22 -41.90
C LEU A 388 -29.48 11.71 -42.17
N LYS A 389 -30.35 12.39 -41.36
CA LYS A 389 -30.67 13.81 -41.56
C LYS A 389 -30.36 14.61 -40.30
N ALA A 390 -29.77 15.78 -40.48
CA ALA A 390 -29.56 16.77 -39.43
C ALA A 390 -28.84 16.17 -38.19
N ASN A 391 -29.39 16.32 -37.00
CA ASN A 391 -28.81 15.85 -35.75
C ASN A 391 -28.81 14.29 -35.59
N ALA A 392 -29.46 13.53 -36.48
CA ALA A 392 -29.36 12.10 -36.52
C ALA A 392 -27.94 11.63 -36.99
N ILE A 393 -27.23 12.52 -37.74
CA ILE A 393 -25.84 12.27 -38.10
C ILE A 393 -24.95 12.51 -36.86
N PRO A 394 -24.10 11.55 -36.46
CA PRO A 394 -23.19 11.75 -35.33
C PRO A 394 -22.31 13.00 -35.50
N LEU A 395 -22.07 13.73 -34.40
CA LEU A 395 -21.29 14.97 -34.45
C LEU A 395 -19.91 14.76 -35.02
N SER A 396 -19.25 13.66 -34.72
CA SER A 396 -17.96 13.27 -35.25
C SER A 396 -17.95 13.19 -36.78
N ALA A 397 -19.00 12.58 -37.35
CA ALA A 397 -19.14 12.43 -38.79
C ALA A 397 -19.45 13.77 -39.47
N ARG A 398 -20.27 14.66 -38.87
CA ARG A 398 -20.54 16.00 -39.38
C ARG A 398 -19.27 16.87 -39.47
N ILE A 399 -18.41 16.81 -38.44
CA ILE A 399 -17.12 17.51 -38.43
C ILE A 399 -16.19 16.93 -39.48
N MET A 400 -16.12 15.59 -39.58
CA MET A 400 -15.27 14.90 -40.58
C MET A 400 -15.71 15.23 -42.02
N ALA A 401 -17.02 15.22 -42.32
CA ALA A 401 -17.57 15.51 -43.64
C ALA A 401 -17.10 16.87 -44.18
N LEU A 402 -17.14 17.92 -43.33
CA LEU A 402 -16.67 19.24 -43.71
C LEU A 402 -15.14 19.28 -43.93
N SER A 403 -14.40 18.61 -43.04
CA SER A 403 -12.95 18.55 -43.11
C SER A 403 -12.45 17.84 -44.38
N ASP A 404 -13.04 16.71 -44.73
CA ASP A 404 -12.76 15.91 -45.89
C ASP A 404 -13.04 16.67 -47.19
N VAL A 405 -14.26 17.22 -47.28
CA VAL A 405 -14.68 18.02 -48.49
C VAL A 405 -13.78 19.24 -48.66
N PHE A 406 -13.48 20.00 -47.60
CA PHE A 406 -12.57 21.14 -47.71
C PHE A 406 -11.21 20.73 -48.23
N ASP A 407 -10.59 19.69 -47.69
CA ASP A 407 -9.32 19.20 -48.18
C ASP A 407 -9.37 18.79 -49.67
N ALA A 408 -10.41 18.06 -50.02
CA ALA A 408 -10.63 17.64 -51.41
C ALA A 408 -10.84 18.80 -52.41
N LEU A 409 -11.30 19.97 -51.96
CA LEU A 409 -11.46 21.15 -52.80
C LEU A 409 -10.15 21.90 -52.99
N VAL A 410 -9.34 22.04 -51.96
CA VAL A 410 -8.15 22.90 -51.96
C VAL A 410 -6.85 22.14 -52.26
N SER A 411 -6.88 20.82 -52.28
CA SER A 411 -5.71 19.97 -52.59
C SER A 411 -5.72 19.52 -54.05
N PRO A 412 -4.58 19.47 -54.74
CA PRO A 412 -4.51 18.96 -56.10
C PRO A 412 -4.75 17.44 -56.09
N ARG A 413 -5.62 16.94 -56.99
CA ARG A 413 -5.83 15.53 -57.27
C ARG A 413 -5.42 15.21 -58.70
N VAL A 414 -5.05 13.97 -59.02
CA VAL A 414 -4.56 13.54 -60.32
C VAL A 414 -5.46 13.98 -61.48
N TYR A 415 -6.76 14.08 -61.25
CA TYR A 415 -7.75 14.41 -62.29
C TYR A 415 -8.39 15.80 -62.12
N LYS A 416 -7.99 16.61 -61.10
CA LYS A 416 -8.62 17.91 -60.83
C LYS A 416 -7.59 18.89 -60.25
N SER A 417 -7.47 20.06 -60.87
CA SER A 417 -6.70 21.16 -60.24
C SER A 417 -7.40 21.64 -58.98
N SER A 418 -6.60 22.03 -57.96
CA SER A 418 -7.13 22.64 -56.74
C SER A 418 -7.94 23.89 -57.03
N MET A 419 -9.04 24.08 -56.30
CA MET A 419 -9.75 25.36 -56.29
C MET A 419 -8.97 26.42 -55.52
N SER A 420 -9.22 27.68 -55.80
CA SER A 420 -8.82 28.76 -54.91
C SER A 420 -9.50 28.67 -53.56
N TYR A 421 -8.88 29.16 -52.48
CA TYR A 421 -9.50 29.17 -51.17
C TYR A 421 -10.83 29.89 -51.12
N ASP A 422 -10.93 31.05 -51.86
CA ASP A 422 -12.19 31.82 -51.91
C ASP A 422 -13.31 31.05 -52.59
N GLU A 423 -13.05 30.30 -53.65
CA GLU A 423 -14.02 29.43 -54.28
C GLU A 423 -14.45 28.27 -53.38
N ALA A 424 -13.47 27.67 -52.68
CA ALA A 424 -13.77 26.57 -51.75
C ALA A 424 -14.65 27.02 -50.57
N PHE A 425 -14.33 28.15 -49.94
CA PHE A 425 -15.14 28.70 -48.88
C PHE A 425 -16.53 29.13 -49.35
N LYS A 426 -16.64 29.74 -50.55
CA LYS A 426 -17.94 30.06 -51.15
C LYS A 426 -18.79 28.82 -51.39
N LEU A 427 -18.20 27.72 -51.86
CA LEU A 427 -18.90 26.45 -52.05
C LEU A 427 -19.40 25.88 -50.72
N ILE A 428 -18.59 25.97 -49.65
CA ILE A 428 -19.01 25.55 -48.30
C ILE A 428 -20.20 26.42 -47.84
N GLU A 429 -20.13 27.73 -48.00
CA GLU A 429 -21.21 28.66 -47.61
C GLU A 429 -22.50 28.35 -48.37
N GLU A 430 -22.47 28.08 -49.66
CA GLU A 430 -23.61 27.71 -50.49
C GLU A 430 -24.25 26.36 -50.10
N ASN A 431 -23.49 25.51 -49.42
CA ASN A 431 -23.94 24.18 -48.98
C ASN A 431 -24.28 24.08 -47.45
N ILE A 432 -24.37 25.23 -46.77
CA ILE A 432 -24.86 25.31 -45.37
C ILE A 432 -26.31 24.82 -45.31
N GLY A 433 -26.61 23.87 -44.43
CA GLY A 433 -27.94 23.28 -44.27
C GLY A 433 -28.36 22.30 -45.38
N ILE A 434 -27.53 22.10 -46.40
CA ILE A 434 -27.69 21.08 -47.46
C ILE A 434 -26.73 19.92 -47.22
N HIS A 435 -25.43 20.17 -47.39
CA HIS A 435 -24.39 19.18 -47.14
C HIS A 435 -23.92 19.26 -45.68
N PHE A 436 -23.68 20.46 -45.18
CA PHE A 436 -23.01 20.69 -43.90
C PHE A 436 -23.98 21.18 -42.81
N ASP A 437 -23.66 20.76 -41.58
CA ASP A 437 -24.26 21.28 -40.37
C ASP A 437 -24.08 22.82 -40.34
N PRO A 438 -25.18 23.60 -40.18
CA PRO A 438 -25.12 25.07 -40.23
C PRO A 438 -24.16 25.67 -39.19
N ILE A 439 -24.13 25.13 -37.98
CA ILE A 439 -23.28 25.64 -36.90
C ILE A 439 -21.80 25.33 -37.21
N ILE A 440 -21.52 24.08 -37.61
CA ILE A 440 -20.14 23.65 -37.91
C ILE A 440 -19.58 24.44 -39.08
N ALA A 441 -20.39 24.60 -40.17
CA ALA A 441 -19.94 25.32 -41.35
C ALA A 441 -19.70 26.82 -41.03
N GLN A 442 -20.59 27.46 -40.29
CA GLN A 442 -20.44 28.86 -39.90
C GLN A 442 -19.20 29.08 -39.04
N GLU A 443 -18.93 28.20 -38.06
CA GLU A 443 -17.73 28.29 -37.22
C GLU A 443 -16.48 28.02 -38.03
N PHE A 444 -16.50 27.14 -39.01
CA PHE A 444 -15.38 26.91 -39.92
C PHE A 444 -15.07 28.15 -40.79
N LEU A 445 -16.07 28.82 -41.32
CA LEU A 445 -15.92 30.09 -42.05
C LEU A 445 -15.29 31.19 -41.17
N ASN A 446 -15.62 31.21 -39.87
CA ASN A 446 -15.03 32.17 -38.93
C ASN A 446 -13.54 31.94 -38.68
N ILE A 447 -13.00 30.75 -38.99
CA ILE A 447 -11.60 30.37 -38.80
C ILE A 447 -10.84 30.09 -40.11
N ARG A 448 -11.36 30.63 -41.25
CA ARG A 448 -10.80 30.38 -42.59
C ARG A 448 -9.29 30.58 -42.70
N GLU A 449 -8.73 31.61 -42.08
CA GLU A 449 -7.31 31.90 -42.13
C GLU A 449 -6.47 30.78 -41.46
N LYS A 450 -6.99 30.18 -40.39
CA LYS A 450 -6.30 29.05 -39.75
C LYS A 450 -6.39 27.78 -40.59
N ALA A 451 -7.52 27.54 -41.26
CA ALA A 451 -7.64 26.41 -42.18
C ALA A 451 -6.69 26.54 -43.36
N ILE A 452 -6.56 27.75 -43.93
CA ILE A 452 -5.58 28.03 -44.98
C ILE A 452 -4.16 27.77 -44.50
N ALA A 453 -3.80 28.26 -43.31
CA ALA A 453 -2.45 28.06 -42.73
C ALA A 453 -2.10 26.59 -42.58
N ILE A 454 -3.05 25.74 -42.20
CA ILE A 454 -2.84 24.27 -42.15
C ILE A 454 -2.46 23.76 -43.55
N ASN A 455 -3.27 24.06 -44.60
CA ASN A 455 -3.01 23.58 -45.95
C ASN A 455 -1.64 24.04 -46.48
N GLU A 456 -1.32 25.34 -46.32
CA GLU A 456 -0.07 25.91 -46.73
C GLU A 456 1.17 25.30 -46.03
N SER A 457 1.02 24.89 -44.77
CA SER A 457 2.13 24.25 -44.00
C SER A 457 2.58 22.91 -44.62
N TYR A 458 1.69 22.23 -45.33
CA TYR A 458 1.97 20.96 -46.02
C TYR A 458 2.45 21.16 -47.45
N LYS A 459 2.26 22.31 -48.09
CA LYS A 459 2.79 22.63 -49.45
C LYS A 459 4.28 22.97 -49.44
N GLN A 460 4.82 23.36 -48.26
CA GLN A 460 6.19 23.78 -48.10
C GLN A 460 7.14 22.63 -47.73
N LYS A 461 6.63 21.44 -47.50
CA LYS A 461 7.40 20.22 -47.22
C LYS A 461 7.53 19.37 -48.47
#